data_b3255aa276dded71cb36f8318f454080
#
_entry.id   b3255aa276dded71cb36f8318f454080
#
_cell.length_a   1.000
_cell.length_b   1.000
_cell.length_c   1.000
_cell.angle_alpha   90.00
_cell.angle_beta   90.00
_cell.angle_gamma   90.00
#
_symmetry.space_group_name_H-M   'P 1'
#
loop_
_entity.id
_entity.type
_entity.pdbx_description
1 polymer ?
#
loop_
_entity_poly.entity_id
_entity_poly.type
_entity_poly.pdbx_seq_one_letter_code
_entity_poly.pdbx_strand_id
1 'polypeptide(L)'
;MKDSYTITDAEREVMEVLWEAGESVRTGVLLDQMKLRGRSWKRQTLNTLLARLDEKGIVIRKRAFVEAAFTEKELFTKQTQGLVNHFYGGKLENFCSAFIGKELQPSEVEKLIALVDEIQKRK
;
A
#
# COMPACT_ATOMS: atom_id res chain seq x y z
N MET A 1 9.09 -2.57 -11.99
CA MET A 1 9.89 -3.25 -10.97
C MET A 1 8.98 -4.10 -10.09
N LYS A 2 9.40 -5.34 -9.86
CA LYS A 2 8.60 -6.26 -9.07
C LYS A 2 8.41 -5.81 -7.63
N ASP A 3 9.29 -4.97 -7.14
CA ASP A 3 9.27 -4.55 -5.74
C ASP A 3 8.50 -3.25 -5.52
N SER A 4 7.78 -2.80 -6.54
CA SER A 4 6.97 -1.60 -6.39
C SER A 4 5.66 -1.94 -5.68
N TYR A 5 5.43 -1.31 -4.55
CA TYR A 5 4.19 -1.46 -3.80
C TYR A 5 3.29 -0.26 -3.99
N THR A 6 3.54 0.53 -5.05
CA THR A 6 2.71 1.67 -5.40
C THR A 6 1.38 1.20 -5.95
N ILE A 7 0.31 1.81 -5.51
CA ILE A 7 -1.04 1.45 -5.96
C ILE A 7 -1.76 2.70 -6.46
N THR A 8 -2.67 2.49 -7.41
CA THR A 8 -3.51 3.57 -7.93
C THR A 8 -4.64 3.84 -6.95
N ASP A 9 -5.37 4.93 -7.17
CA ASP A 9 -6.53 5.26 -6.33
C ASP A 9 -7.59 4.16 -6.39
N ALA A 10 -7.84 3.60 -7.57
CA ALA A 10 -8.80 2.52 -7.72
C ALA A 10 -8.35 1.26 -6.98
N GLU A 11 -7.07 0.93 -7.09
CA GLU A 11 -6.50 -0.21 -6.36
C GLU A 11 -6.58 0.01 -4.86
N ARG A 12 -6.36 1.24 -4.41
CA ARG A 12 -6.45 1.56 -2.99
C ARG A 12 -7.87 1.34 -2.45
N GLU A 13 -8.87 1.73 -3.21
CA GLU A 13 -10.25 1.51 -2.79
C GLU A 13 -10.56 0.02 -2.61
N VAL A 14 -10.06 -0.81 -3.50
CA VAL A 14 -10.19 -2.26 -3.37
C VAL A 14 -9.52 -2.73 -2.08
N MET A 15 -8.31 -2.26 -1.83
CA MET A 15 -7.58 -2.63 -0.63
C MET A 15 -8.29 -2.20 0.64
N GLU A 16 -8.92 -1.02 0.62
CA GLU A 16 -9.66 -0.54 1.79
C GLU A 16 -10.78 -1.49 2.17
N VAL A 17 -11.50 -2.03 1.19
CA VAL A 17 -12.54 -3.01 1.46
C VAL A 17 -11.95 -4.29 2.06
N LEU A 18 -10.83 -4.76 1.50
CA LEU A 18 -10.18 -5.97 1.99
C LEU A 18 -9.63 -5.79 3.40
N TRP A 19 -9.07 -4.62 3.69
CA TRP A 19 -8.55 -4.33 5.04
C TRP A 19 -9.68 -4.26 6.05
N GLU A 20 -10.81 -3.65 5.68
CA GLU A 20 -11.97 -3.59 6.57
C GLU A 20 -12.54 -4.97 6.86
N ALA A 21 -12.54 -5.85 5.86
CA ALA A 21 -13.04 -7.20 6.03
C ALA A 21 -12.16 -8.04 6.97
N GLY A 22 -10.84 -7.83 6.90
CA GLY A 22 -9.89 -8.54 7.75
C GLY A 22 -9.75 -10.03 7.45
N GLU A 23 -10.33 -10.50 6.36
CA GLU A 23 -10.30 -11.91 5.97
C GLU A 23 -10.52 -12.00 4.47
N SER A 24 -10.43 -13.20 3.92
CA SER A 24 -10.66 -13.39 2.49
C SER A 24 -12.11 -13.08 2.13
N VAL A 25 -12.31 -12.49 0.97
CA VAL A 25 -13.61 -12.04 0.48
C VAL A 25 -13.83 -12.64 -0.89
N ARG A 26 -15.07 -13.08 -1.16
CA ARG A 26 -15.44 -13.55 -2.49
C ARG A 26 -15.37 -12.36 -3.47
N THR A 27 -14.87 -12.64 -4.66
CA THR A 27 -14.75 -11.60 -5.70
C THR A 27 -16.10 -10.95 -6.00
N GLY A 28 -17.17 -11.75 -6.02
CA GLY A 28 -18.51 -11.21 -6.25
C GLY A 28 -18.98 -10.27 -5.14
N VAL A 29 -18.67 -10.61 -3.90
CA VAL A 29 -18.99 -9.76 -2.76
C VAL A 29 -18.18 -8.47 -2.82
N LEU A 30 -16.92 -8.58 -3.20
CA LEU A 30 -16.05 -7.42 -3.36
C LEU A 30 -16.62 -6.46 -4.42
N LEU A 31 -17.09 -7.01 -5.53
CA LEU A 31 -17.71 -6.20 -6.57
C LEU A 31 -18.94 -5.45 -6.05
N ASP A 32 -19.77 -6.14 -5.25
CA ASP A 32 -20.95 -5.52 -4.64
C ASP A 32 -20.55 -4.40 -3.67
N GLN A 33 -19.51 -4.61 -2.89
CA GLN A 33 -19.00 -3.60 -1.97
C GLN A 33 -18.52 -2.36 -2.72
N MET A 34 -17.89 -2.57 -3.88
CA MET A 34 -17.43 -1.44 -4.69
C MET A 34 -18.61 -0.63 -5.23
N LYS A 35 -19.71 -1.30 -5.56
CA LYS A 35 -20.93 -0.61 -5.98
C LYS A 35 -21.48 0.26 -4.86
N LEU A 36 -21.42 -0.23 -3.63
CA LEU A 36 -21.87 0.55 -2.48
C LEU A 36 -21.01 1.79 -2.26
N ARG A 37 -19.77 1.75 -2.71
CA ARG A 37 -18.86 2.88 -2.64
C ARG A 37 -19.02 3.84 -3.84
N GLY A 38 -19.96 3.56 -4.72
CA GLY A 38 -20.23 4.39 -5.88
C GLY A 38 -19.44 4.01 -7.13
N ARG A 39 -18.79 2.85 -7.11
CA ARG A 39 -18.04 2.37 -8.28
C ARG A 39 -18.88 1.36 -9.05
N SER A 40 -19.35 1.73 -10.22
CA SER A 40 -20.13 0.84 -11.06
C SER A 40 -19.23 0.04 -12.01
N TRP A 41 -18.20 -0.58 -11.45
CA TRP A 41 -17.27 -1.39 -12.22
C TRP A 41 -17.93 -2.71 -12.66
N LYS A 42 -17.54 -3.15 -13.84
CA LYS A 42 -17.89 -4.47 -14.30
C LYS A 42 -16.92 -5.47 -13.68
N ARG A 43 -17.31 -6.75 -13.67
CA ARG A 43 -16.47 -7.81 -13.14
C ARG A 43 -15.08 -7.80 -13.78
N GLN A 44 -15.00 -7.55 -15.07
CA GLN A 44 -13.73 -7.54 -15.80
C GLN A 44 -12.80 -6.43 -15.29
N THR A 45 -13.36 -5.26 -14.98
CA THR A 45 -12.57 -4.15 -14.44
C THR A 45 -11.98 -4.53 -13.09
N LEU A 46 -12.79 -5.11 -12.22
CA LEU A 46 -12.30 -5.56 -10.91
C LEU A 46 -11.22 -6.62 -11.05
N ASN A 47 -11.43 -7.60 -11.95
CA ASN A 47 -10.45 -8.65 -12.17
C ASN A 47 -9.11 -8.09 -12.66
N THR A 48 -9.15 -7.05 -13.48
CA THR A 48 -7.93 -6.39 -13.96
C THR A 48 -7.17 -5.75 -12.78
N LEU A 49 -7.89 -5.08 -11.91
CA LEU A 49 -7.27 -4.46 -10.73
C LEU A 49 -6.69 -5.52 -9.79
N LEU A 50 -7.42 -6.60 -9.57
CA LEU A 50 -6.95 -7.68 -8.72
C LEU A 50 -5.73 -8.38 -9.31
N ALA A 51 -5.70 -8.54 -10.64
CA ALA A 51 -4.54 -9.14 -11.30
C ALA A 51 -3.29 -8.28 -11.11
N ARG A 52 -3.44 -6.97 -11.18
CA ARG A 52 -2.32 -6.05 -10.95
C ARG A 52 -1.83 -6.11 -9.50
N LEU A 53 -2.76 -6.14 -8.56
CA LEU A 53 -2.41 -6.24 -7.14
C LEU A 53 -1.76 -7.58 -6.82
N ASP A 54 -2.24 -8.66 -7.43
CA ASP A 54 -1.67 -9.99 -7.27
C ASP A 54 -0.25 -10.04 -7.82
N GLU A 55 -0.04 -9.44 -8.98
CA GLU A 55 1.30 -9.38 -9.59
C GLU A 55 2.28 -8.63 -8.70
N LYS A 56 1.82 -7.61 -8.02
CA LYS A 56 2.65 -6.83 -7.07
C LYS A 56 2.83 -7.55 -5.73
N GLY A 57 2.10 -8.65 -5.51
CA GLY A 57 2.17 -9.37 -4.25
C GLY A 57 1.38 -8.72 -3.12
N ILE A 58 0.48 -7.81 -3.44
CA ILE A 58 -0.29 -7.04 -2.43
C ILE A 58 -1.56 -7.77 -2.01
N VAL A 59 -2.09 -8.63 -2.87
CA VAL A 59 -3.21 -9.50 -2.53
C VAL A 59 -2.84 -10.95 -2.79
N ILE A 60 -3.59 -11.85 -2.16
CA ILE A 60 -3.47 -13.29 -2.36
C ILE A 60 -4.80 -13.74 -2.95
N ARG A 61 -4.76 -14.36 -4.12
CA ARG A 61 -5.96 -14.86 -4.79
C ARG A 61 -6.01 -16.38 -4.72
N LYS A 62 -7.15 -16.90 -4.27
CA LYS A 62 -7.40 -18.34 -4.21
C LYS A 62 -8.76 -18.63 -4.80
N ARG A 63 -8.82 -19.05 -6.05
CA ARG A 63 -10.06 -19.31 -6.78
C ARG A 63 -10.96 -18.07 -6.77
N ALA A 64 -12.13 -18.16 -6.15
CA ALA A 64 -13.10 -17.08 -6.10
C ALA A 64 -12.88 -16.11 -4.95
N PHE A 65 -11.83 -16.34 -4.16
CA PHE A 65 -11.54 -15.52 -2.97
C PHE A 65 -10.30 -14.68 -3.16
N VAL A 66 -10.26 -13.56 -2.48
CA VAL A 66 -9.10 -12.66 -2.47
C VAL A 66 -8.95 -12.09 -1.06
N GLU A 67 -7.71 -11.93 -0.63
CA GLU A 67 -7.41 -11.32 0.68
C GLU A 67 -6.20 -10.42 0.56
N ALA A 68 -6.09 -9.47 1.48
CA ALA A 68 -4.92 -8.60 1.54
C ALA A 68 -3.71 -9.40 2.01
N ALA A 69 -2.58 -9.27 1.31
CA ALA A 69 -1.33 -9.92 1.73
C ALA A 69 -0.69 -9.14 2.86
N PHE A 70 -0.99 -7.85 2.96
CA PHE A 70 -0.43 -6.95 3.97
C PHE A 70 -1.53 -6.11 4.58
N THR A 71 -1.37 -5.75 5.85
CA THR A 71 -2.22 -4.73 6.45
C THR A 71 -1.88 -3.39 5.81
N GLU A 72 -2.72 -2.39 6.03
CA GLU A 72 -2.47 -1.05 5.52
C GLU A 72 -1.13 -0.52 6.03
N LYS A 73 -0.87 -0.72 7.31
CA LYS A 73 0.38 -0.28 7.93
C LYS A 73 1.59 -0.99 7.32
N GLU A 74 1.49 -2.30 7.11
CA GLU A 74 2.57 -3.07 6.49
C GLU A 74 2.86 -2.61 5.07
N LEU A 75 1.81 -2.33 4.30
CA LEU A 75 1.98 -1.85 2.93
C LEU A 75 2.65 -0.49 2.91
N PHE A 76 2.21 0.42 3.78
CA PHE A 76 2.83 1.74 3.90
C PHE A 76 4.32 1.62 4.22
N THR A 77 4.67 0.72 5.13
CA THR A 77 6.07 0.49 5.49
C THR A 77 6.89 0.03 4.29
N LYS A 78 6.35 -0.92 3.51
CA LYS A 78 7.05 -1.41 2.32
C LYS A 78 7.19 -0.34 1.26
N GLN A 79 6.18 0.50 1.08
CA GLN A 79 6.25 1.62 0.14
C GLN A 79 7.34 2.61 0.55
N THR A 80 7.42 2.92 1.84
CA THR A 80 8.42 3.85 2.35
C THR A 80 9.83 3.29 2.21
N GLN A 81 10.03 2.02 2.54
CA GLN A 81 11.32 1.36 2.39
C GLN A 81 11.77 1.35 0.93
N GLY A 82 10.84 1.07 0.02
CA GLY A 82 11.14 1.06 -1.40
C GLY A 82 11.57 2.43 -1.89
N LEU A 83 10.89 3.48 -1.41
CA LEU A 83 11.23 4.86 -1.77
C LEU A 83 12.64 5.21 -1.30
N VAL A 84 12.96 4.91 -0.05
CA VAL A 84 14.27 5.21 0.52
C VAL A 84 15.37 4.46 -0.25
N ASN A 85 15.16 3.17 -0.51
CA ASN A 85 16.16 2.35 -1.18
C ASN A 85 16.38 2.76 -2.63
N HIS A 86 15.30 3.12 -3.32
CA HIS A 86 15.35 3.41 -4.75
C HIS A 86 15.90 4.81 -5.04
N PHE A 87 15.40 5.81 -4.34
CA PHE A 87 15.71 7.20 -4.67
C PHE A 87 16.83 7.81 -3.85
N TYR A 88 17.10 7.30 -2.68
CA TYR A 88 18.04 7.93 -1.75
C TYR A 88 19.23 7.03 -1.40
N GLY A 89 19.45 6.01 -2.24
CA GLY A 89 20.58 5.10 -2.04
C GLY A 89 20.53 4.32 -0.73
N GLY A 90 19.33 4.18 -0.16
CA GLY A 90 19.15 3.49 1.09
C GLY A 90 19.57 4.30 2.31
N LYS A 91 19.96 5.56 2.13
CA LYS A 91 20.42 6.41 3.22
C LYS A 91 19.28 7.22 3.80
N LEU A 92 19.06 7.02 5.08
CA LEU A 92 17.98 7.65 5.80
C LEU A 92 18.12 9.18 5.83
N GLU A 93 19.30 9.68 6.02
CA GLU A 93 19.54 11.13 6.07
C GLU A 93 19.18 11.79 4.75
N ASN A 94 19.43 11.13 3.62
CA ASN A 94 19.08 11.68 2.31
C ASN A 94 17.57 11.76 2.12
N PHE A 95 16.87 10.73 2.59
CA PHE A 95 15.41 10.73 2.55
C PHE A 95 14.84 11.87 3.39
N CYS A 96 15.34 12.02 4.60
CA CYS A 96 14.87 13.05 5.51
C CYS A 96 15.15 14.45 4.94
N SER A 97 16.32 14.67 4.36
CA SER A 97 16.66 15.97 3.75
C SER A 97 15.70 16.32 2.62
N ALA A 98 15.43 15.37 1.74
CA ALA A 98 14.52 15.60 0.61
C ALA A 98 13.08 15.83 1.07
N PHE A 99 12.63 15.04 2.03
CA PHE A 99 11.27 15.11 2.54
C PHE A 99 11.01 16.39 3.30
N ILE A 100 11.98 16.81 4.09
CA ILE A 100 11.85 17.98 4.93
C ILE A 100 11.88 19.27 4.11
N GLY A 101 12.72 19.40 3.09
CA GLY A 101 12.74 20.53 2.13
C GLY A 101 12.22 21.90 2.61
N LYS A 102 11.69 21.99 3.80
CA LYS A 102 11.14 23.17 4.44
C LYS A 102 11.59 23.17 5.89
N GLU A 103 11.50 24.35 6.49
CA GLU A 103 11.83 24.43 7.91
C GLU A 103 10.78 23.71 8.72
N LEU A 104 11.22 22.73 9.49
CA LEU A 104 10.39 22.03 10.45
C LEU A 104 10.91 22.32 11.84
N GLN A 105 10.03 22.27 12.83
CA GLN A 105 10.45 22.40 14.21
C GLN A 105 11.32 21.20 14.60
N PRO A 106 12.33 21.40 15.45
CA PRO A 106 13.18 20.28 15.84
C PRO A 106 12.44 19.07 16.37
N SER A 107 11.34 19.28 17.10
CA SER A 107 10.55 18.17 17.61
C SER A 107 9.89 17.36 16.49
N GLU A 108 9.49 18.03 15.41
CA GLU A 108 8.91 17.36 14.25
C GLU A 108 9.94 16.53 13.51
N VAL A 109 11.14 17.08 13.38
CA VAL A 109 12.26 16.38 12.74
C VAL A 109 12.58 15.10 13.52
N GLU A 110 12.67 15.20 14.83
CA GLU A 110 12.94 14.04 15.68
C GLU A 110 11.90 12.95 15.53
N LYS A 111 10.63 13.33 15.48
CA LYS A 111 9.53 12.38 15.29
C LYS A 111 9.61 11.70 13.95
N LEU A 112 9.91 12.45 12.91
CA LEU A 112 10.02 11.90 11.56
C LEU A 112 11.19 10.92 11.47
N ILE A 113 12.34 11.30 12.00
CA ILE A 113 13.52 10.44 12.01
C ILE A 113 13.25 9.15 12.78
N ALA A 114 12.61 9.26 13.94
CA ALA A 114 12.27 8.09 14.75
C ALA A 114 11.33 7.15 13.99
N LEU A 115 10.36 7.71 13.28
CA LEU A 115 9.41 6.92 12.50
C LEU A 115 10.10 6.16 11.38
N VAL A 116 10.94 6.84 10.62
CA VAL A 116 11.66 6.21 9.50
C VAL A 116 12.63 5.16 10.02
N ASP A 117 13.32 5.44 11.11
CA ASP A 117 14.24 4.48 11.72
C ASP A 117 13.51 3.22 12.17
N GLU A 118 12.33 3.38 12.76
CA GLU A 118 11.51 2.25 13.16
C GLU A 118 11.08 1.42 11.96
N ILE A 119 10.71 2.07 10.86
CA ILE A 119 10.34 1.38 9.63
C ILE A 119 11.49 0.54 9.13
N GLN A 120 12.70 1.07 9.14
CA GLN A 120 13.87 0.31 8.67
C GLN A 120 14.20 -0.89 9.56
N LYS A 121 13.96 -0.79 10.84
CA LYS A 121 14.20 -1.90 11.76
C LYS A 121 13.26 -3.07 11.54
N ARG A 122 12.15 -2.85 10.87
CA ARG A 122 11.15 -3.90 10.63
C ARG A 122 11.43 -4.76 9.40
N LYS A 123 12.53 -4.54 8.76
CA LYS A 123 12.89 -5.36 7.60
C LYS A 123 12.98 -6.83 7.95
#